data_5ad9904540bae0351ec0e8e071ea0279
#
_entry.id   5ad9904540bae0351ec0e8e071ea0279
#
_cell.length_a   1.000
_cell.length_b   1.000
_cell.length_c   1.000
_cell.angle_alpha   90.00
_cell.angle_beta   90.00
_cell.angle_gamma   90.00
#
_symmetry.space_group_name_H-M   'P 1'
#
loop_
_entity.id
_entity.type
_entity.pdbx_description
1 polymer ?
#
loop_
_entity_poly.entity_id
_entity_poly.type
_entity_poly.pdbx_seq_one_letter_code
_entity_poly.pdbx_strand_id
1 'polypeptide(L)'
;MLFRSALKGLILVIQANPGFEGDRDAAKRPDGYRELIDQLRAETNRYPGSVVLIHGDTHYHRIDQPLTDPASGRLIDNFTRLETYGSPFMGWVKVTIDPEAEPPVRFESHPWLPLPSNDTHP
;
A
#
# COMPACT_ATOMS: atom_id res chain seq x y z
N MET A 1 -14.45 10.84 22.85
CA MET A 1 -14.50 9.79 23.29
C MET A 1 -13.34 8.98 23.33
N LEU A 2 -13.22 8.21 24.22
CA LEU A 2 -12.09 7.54 24.47
C LEU A 2 -11.66 6.54 23.47
N PHE A 3 -12.57 6.00 22.73
CA PHE A 3 -12.19 4.97 21.81
C PHE A 3 -11.24 5.41 20.79
N ARG A 4 -11.31 6.65 20.39
CA ARG A 4 -10.47 7.06 19.30
C ARG A 4 -9.03 6.97 19.59
N SER A 5 -8.67 7.18 20.83
CA SER A 5 -7.27 7.22 21.14
C SER A 5 -6.65 5.84 21.13
N ALA A 6 -7.45 4.79 21.06
CA ALA A 6 -6.89 3.47 21.02
C ALA A 6 -6.51 3.03 19.63
N LEU A 7 -6.97 3.74 18.60
CA LEU A 7 -6.68 3.32 17.24
C LEU A 7 -5.37 3.90 16.78
N LYS A 8 -4.44 3.05 16.45
CA LYS A 8 -3.13 3.48 15.97
C LYS A 8 -2.96 3.28 14.49
N GLY A 9 -3.85 2.55 13.87
CA GLY A 9 -3.73 2.29 12.45
C GLY A 9 -4.92 1.55 11.90
N LEU A 10 -5.00 1.50 10.59
CA LEU A 10 -6.07 0.82 9.87
C LEU A 10 -5.43 0.07 8.72
N ILE A 11 -5.81 -1.17 8.53
CA ILE A 11 -5.33 -1.96 7.41
C ILE A 11 -6.53 -2.38 6.59
N LEU A 12 -6.50 -2.03 5.30
CA LEU A 12 -7.51 -2.43 4.35
C LEU A 12 -6.89 -3.44 3.40
N VAL A 13 -7.59 -4.50 3.11
CA VAL A 13 -7.09 -5.52 2.19
C VAL A 13 -8.10 -5.69 1.08
N ILE A 14 -7.66 -5.53 -0.16
CA ILE A 14 -8.51 -5.76 -1.31
C ILE A 14 -7.73 -6.60 -2.31
N GLN A 15 -8.43 -7.30 -3.16
CA GLN A 15 -7.75 -8.11 -4.15
C GLN A 15 -7.39 -7.31 -5.39
N ALA A 16 -8.23 -6.41 -5.76
CA ALA A 16 -8.11 -5.71 -7.02
C ALA A 16 -7.00 -4.66 -7.03
N ASN A 17 -6.66 -4.22 -8.22
CA ASN A 17 -5.74 -3.11 -8.40
C ASN A 17 -6.56 -1.84 -8.59
N PRO A 18 -6.60 -0.95 -7.62
CA PRO A 18 -7.39 0.27 -7.78
C PRO A 18 -6.75 1.29 -8.71
N GLY A 19 -5.46 1.15 -8.98
CA GLY A 19 -4.78 2.05 -9.91
C GLY A 19 -4.59 3.44 -9.37
N PHE A 20 -3.47 3.70 -8.72
CA PHE A 20 -3.19 5.04 -8.22
C PHE A 20 -2.60 5.91 -9.33
N GLU A 21 -2.77 7.20 -9.19
CA GLU A 21 -2.18 8.12 -10.14
C GLU A 21 -0.68 7.95 -10.11
N GLY A 22 -0.05 7.96 -11.25
CA GLY A 22 1.38 7.73 -11.33
C GLY A 22 1.76 6.29 -11.57
N ASP A 23 0.83 5.36 -11.42
CA ASP A 23 1.10 3.97 -11.73
C ASP A 23 1.24 3.80 -13.24
N ARG A 24 2.02 2.79 -13.64
CA ARG A 24 2.24 2.56 -15.05
C ARG A 24 0.99 2.36 -15.83
N ASP A 25 0.00 1.77 -15.24
CA ASP A 25 -1.24 1.48 -15.93
C ASP A 25 -2.38 2.35 -15.42
N ALA A 26 -2.04 3.50 -14.87
CA ALA A 26 -3.08 4.38 -14.34
C ALA A 26 -4.13 4.73 -15.37
N ALA A 27 -3.74 4.83 -16.64
CA ALA A 27 -4.70 5.16 -17.67
C ALA A 27 -5.73 4.05 -17.89
N LYS A 28 -5.44 2.86 -17.43
CA LYS A 28 -6.35 1.75 -17.58
C LYS A 28 -7.14 1.51 -16.32
N ARG A 29 -7.05 2.40 -15.36
CA ARG A 29 -7.73 2.22 -14.09
C ARG A 29 -9.23 2.16 -14.29
N PRO A 30 -9.89 1.17 -13.70
CA PRO A 30 -11.33 1.11 -13.79
C PRO A 30 -11.96 2.29 -13.08
N ASP A 31 -12.99 2.87 -13.69
CA ASP A 31 -13.64 4.02 -13.08
C ASP A 31 -14.25 3.67 -11.73
N GLY A 32 -14.62 2.43 -11.52
CA GLY A 32 -15.24 2.03 -10.27
C GLY A 32 -14.37 2.22 -9.03
N TYR A 33 -13.07 2.42 -9.21
CA TYR A 33 -12.21 2.62 -8.06
C TYR A 33 -11.88 4.08 -7.81
N ARG A 34 -12.37 4.98 -8.65
CA ARG A 34 -12.07 6.39 -8.45
C ARG A 34 -12.61 6.90 -7.11
N GLU A 35 -13.83 6.51 -6.78
CA GLU A 35 -14.41 6.97 -5.54
C GLU A 35 -13.69 6.37 -4.33
N LEU A 36 -13.23 5.13 -4.45
CA LEU A 36 -12.48 4.53 -3.37
C LEU A 36 -11.19 5.31 -3.12
N ILE A 37 -10.45 5.64 -4.17
CA ILE A 37 -9.21 6.37 -4.03
C ILE A 37 -9.49 7.76 -3.45
N ASP A 38 -10.52 8.43 -3.93
CA ASP A 38 -10.83 9.76 -3.43
C ASP A 38 -11.22 9.72 -1.96
N GLN A 39 -11.96 8.69 -1.55
CA GLN A 39 -12.35 8.57 -0.17
C GLN A 39 -11.16 8.19 0.71
N LEU A 40 -10.29 7.32 0.23
CA LEU A 40 -9.07 7.00 0.96
C LEU A 40 -8.25 8.27 1.18
N ARG A 41 -8.14 9.10 0.14
CA ARG A 41 -7.38 10.32 0.26
C ARG A 41 -7.98 11.23 1.32
N ALA A 42 -9.28 11.44 1.27
CA ALA A 42 -9.92 12.35 2.19
C ALA A 42 -9.88 11.84 3.63
N GLU A 43 -10.15 10.55 3.81
CA GLU A 43 -10.21 10.03 5.18
C GLU A 43 -8.82 9.88 5.78
N THR A 44 -7.85 9.46 5.00
CA THR A 44 -6.49 9.31 5.51
C THR A 44 -5.91 10.66 5.90
N ASN A 45 -6.24 11.69 5.12
CA ASN A 45 -5.72 13.02 5.38
C ASN A 45 -6.23 13.55 6.73
N ARG A 46 -7.33 13.04 7.23
CA ARG A 46 -7.86 13.46 8.51
C ARG A 46 -7.57 12.49 9.64
N TYR A 47 -7.11 11.30 9.30
CA TYR A 47 -6.93 10.26 10.30
C TYR A 47 -5.58 10.44 10.99
N PRO A 48 -5.52 10.41 12.31
CA PRO A 48 -4.27 10.63 12.99
C PRO A 48 -3.33 9.43 13.02
N GLY A 49 -3.77 8.28 12.58
CA GLY A 49 -2.94 7.07 12.61
C GLY A 49 -2.48 6.68 11.24
N SER A 50 -1.88 5.49 11.14
CA SER A 50 -1.39 4.97 9.88
C SER A 50 -2.47 4.22 9.15
N VAL A 51 -2.52 4.37 7.84
CA VAL A 51 -3.45 3.64 7.00
C VAL A 51 -2.64 2.85 5.99
N VAL A 52 -2.88 1.57 5.92
CA VAL A 52 -2.19 0.69 4.99
C VAL A 52 -3.21 0.04 4.09
N LEU A 53 -2.98 0.09 2.78
CA LEU A 53 -3.79 -0.64 1.84
C LEU A 53 -2.95 -1.78 1.28
N ILE A 54 -3.44 -3.00 1.40
CA ILE A 54 -2.78 -4.17 0.85
C ILE A 54 -3.60 -4.63 -0.34
N HIS A 55 -2.97 -4.73 -1.50
CA HIS A 55 -3.67 -5.19 -2.69
C HIS A 55 -2.73 -5.98 -3.60
N GLY A 56 -3.26 -6.58 -4.64
CA GLY A 56 -2.49 -7.37 -5.57
C GLY A 56 -2.94 -7.13 -6.99
N ASP A 57 -3.05 -8.23 -7.74
CA ASP A 57 -3.56 -8.24 -9.11
C ASP A 57 -2.54 -7.81 -10.17
N THR A 58 -1.62 -6.91 -9.87
CA THR A 58 -0.66 -6.48 -10.88
C THR A 58 0.55 -7.40 -10.97
N HIS A 59 0.77 -8.21 -9.96
CA HIS A 59 1.94 -9.07 -9.84
C HIS A 59 3.24 -8.28 -9.66
N TYR A 60 3.16 -7.04 -9.23
CA TYR A 60 4.25 -6.16 -9.09
C TYR A 60 4.38 -5.85 -7.65
N HIS A 61 5.36 -6.36 -6.98
CA HIS A 61 5.55 -6.05 -5.56
C HIS A 61 6.11 -4.65 -5.37
N ARG A 62 5.46 -3.88 -4.53
CA ARG A 62 6.03 -2.59 -4.12
C ARG A 62 5.37 -2.10 -2.84
N ILE A 63 6.12 -1.26 -2.14
CA ILE A 63 5.64 -0.61 -0.93
C ILE A 63 5.95 0.86 -1.14
N ASP A 64 4.92 1.70 -1.17
CA ASP A 64 5.11 3.12 -1.45
C ASP A 64 3.99 3.96 -0.83
N GLN A 65 4.06 5.25 -1.05
CA GLN A 65 3.09 6.20 -0.54
C GLN A 65 2.51 6.99 -1.72
N PRO A 66 1.51 6.46 -2.38
CA PRO A 66 1.04 7.03 -3.64
C PRO A 66 -0.02 8.13 -3.55
N LEU A 67 -0.37 8.57 -2.36
CA LEU A 67 -1.43 9.56 -2.24
C LEU A 67 -0.87 10.94 -1.91
N THR A 68 -1.41 11.95 -2.59
CA THR A 68 -1.11 13.34 -2.28
C THR A 68 -2.40 14.08 -2.03
N ASP A 69 -2.32 15.14 -1.27
CA ASP A 69 -3.45 16.00 -1.00
C ASP A 69 -3.64 16.92 -2.21
N PRO A 70 -4.76 16.86 -2.90
CA PRO A 70 -4.94 17.65 -4.11
C PRO A 70 -4.96 19.15 -3.83
N ALA A 71 -5.30 19.56 -2.64
CA ALA A 71 -5.36 20.97 -2.34
C ALA A 71 -3.98 21.57 -2.14
N SER A 72 -3.06 20.82 -1.54
CA SER A 72 -1.74 21.36 -1.23
C SER A 72 -0.63 20.72 -2.05
N GLY A 73 -0.88 19.61 -2.70
CA GLY A 73 0.16 18.87 -3.39
C GLY A 73 1.09 18.11 -2.48
N ARG A 74 0.83 18.12 -1.17
CA ARG A 74 1.73 17.47 -0.24
C ARG A 74 1.43 16.00 -0.12
N LEU A 75 2.46 15.23 0.14
CA LEU A 75 2.31 13.81 0.34
C LEU A 75 1.47 13.53 1.57
N ILE A 76 0.55 12.58 1.45
CA ILE A 76 -0.19 12.12 2.59
C ILE A 76 0.65 10.99 3.18
N ASP A 77 1.48 11.34 4.14
CA ASP A 77 2.55 10.47 4.57
C ASP A 77 2.12 9.40 5.57
N ASN A 78 0.90 9.41 6.03
CA ASN A 78 0.40 8.34 6.88
C ASN A 78 -0.32 7.25 6.08
N PHE A 79 -0.26 7.29 4.75
CA PHE A 79 -0.82 6.24 3.92
C PHE A 79 0.31 5.45 3.27
N THR A 80 0.23 4.14 3.32
CA THR A 80 1.19 3.26 2.66
C THR A 80 0.44 2.20 1.87
N ARG A 81 0.87 1.96 0.64
CA ARG A 81 0.37 0.86 -0.15
C ARG A 81 1.37 -0.28 -0.11
N LEU A 82 0.86 -1.49 0.12
CA LEU A 82 1.63 -2.71 -0.07
C LEU A 82 0.98 -3.47 -1.22
N GLU A 83 1.69 -3.61 -2.32
CA GLU A 83 1.23 -4.37 -3.45
C GLU A 83 2.01 -5.69 -3.43
N THR A 84 1.30 -6.79 -3.48
CA THR A 84 1.91 -8.09 -3.21
C THR A 84 2.56 -8.67 -4.45
N TYR A 85 3.38 -9.69 -4.22
CA TYR A 85 4.01 -10.41 -5.30
C TYR A 85 3.00 -11.19 -6.13
N GLY A 86 3.39 -11.53 -7.33
CA GLY A 86 2.61 -12.41 -8.18
C GLY A 86 3.50 -12.96 -9.28
N SER A 87 3.07 -14.05 -9.89
CA SER A 87 3.83 -14.71 -10.93
C SER A 87 4.22 -13.73 -12.03
N PRO A 88 5.45 -13.78 -12.53
CA PRO A 88 6.47 -14.78 -12.21
C PRO A 88 7.34 -14.41 -11.01
N PHE A 89 7.10 -13.27 -10.38
CA PHE A 89 7.94 -12.82 -9.29
C PHE A 89 7.27 -13.21 -7.98
N MET A 90 7.55 -14.38 -7.52
CA MET A 90 6.88 -14.93 -6.35
C MET A 90 7.57 -14.52 -5.06
N GLY A 91 6.80 -14.47 -4.02
CA GLY A 91 7.33 -14.12 -2.71
C GLY A 91 6.19 -13.85 -1.74
N TRP A 92 6.55 -13.42 -0.57
CA TRP A 92 5.56 -13.07 0.45
C TRP A 92 6.10 -11.90 1.27
N VAL A 93 5.22 -11.26 1.99
CA VAL A 93 5.60 -10.11 2.81
C VAL A 93 5.11 -10.37 4.22
N LYS A 94 6.02 -10.19 5.18
CA LYS A 94 5.64 -10.27 6.58
C LYS A 94 5.21 -8.88 7.01
N VAL A 95 4.01 -8.79 7.56
CA VAL A 95 3.50 -7.53 8.06
C VAL A 95 3.46 -7.63 9.57
N THR A 96 4.17 -6.77 10.24
CA THR A 96 4.22 -6.76 11.70
C THR A 96 3.42 -5.57 12.21
N ILE A 97 2.49 -5.84 13.10
CA ILE A 97 1.65 -4.81 13.67
C ILE A 97 2.01 -4.69 15.14
N ASP A 98 2.49 -3.52 15.51
CA ASP A 98 2.87 -3.24 16.88
C ASP A 98 2.34 -1.85 17.24
N PRO A 99 1.24 -1.77 17.96
CA PRO A 99 0.63 -0.48 18.26
C PRO A 99 1.53 0.46 19.06
N GLU A 100 2.56 -0.10 19.70
CA GLU A 100 3.46 0.74 20.48
C GLU A 100 4.67 1.22 19.68
N ALA A 101 4.82 0.74 18.46
CA ALA A 101 5.96 1.13 17.63
C ALA A 101 5.60 2.30 16.74
N GLU A 102 6.61 2.97 16.23
CA GLU A 102 6.44 4.05 15.30
C GLU A 102 7.37 3.83 14.13
N PRO A 103 6.85 3.45 12.97
CA PRO A 103 5.40 3.29 12.68
C PRO A 103 4.84 1.98 13.23
N PRO A 104 3.55 1.90 13.41
CA PRO A 104 2.95 0.72 14.01
C PRO A 104 2.84 -0.48 13.07
N VAL A 105 2.99 -0.27 11.77
CA VAL A 105 2.91 -1.34 10.80
C VAL A 105 4.21 -1.36 10.03
N ARG A 106 4.87 -2.50 10.01
CA ARG A 106 6.16 -2.63 9.33
C ARG A 106 6.13 -3.81 8.39
N PHE A 107 6.95 -3.77 7.36
CA PHE A 107 6.94 -4.76 6.30
C PHE A 107 8.31 -5.37 6.11
N GLU A 108 8.34 -6.66 5.81
CA GLU A 108 9.57 -7.32 5.49
C GLU A 108 9.30 -8.17 4.26
N SER A 109 9.91 -7.85 3.15
CA SER A 109 9.67 -8.53 1.89
C SER A 109 10.54 -9.76 1.75
N HIS A 110 9.95 -10.87 1.35
CA HIS A 110 10.65 -12.12 1.18
C HIS A 110 10.41 -12.66 -0.23
N PRO A 111 11.22 -12.25 -1.20
CA PRO A 111 11.12 -12.84 -2.54
C PRO A 111 11.43 -14.31 -2.44
N TRP A 112 10.63 -15.10 -3.14
CA TRP A 112 10.75 -16.50 -2.94
C TRP A 112 12.03 -17.07 -3.46
N LEU A 113 12.43 -16.70 -4.45
CA LEU A 113 13.54 -17.24 -4.93
C LEU A 113 14.46 -16.38 -5.32
N PRO A 114 15.50 -16.81 -5.27
CA PRO A 114 16.49 -16.02 -5.62
C PRO A 114 16.29 -15.71 -6.91
N LEU A 115 15.95 -14.84 -6.96
CA LEU A 115 15.77 -14.38 -8.01
C LEU A 115 16.75 -14.83 -8.80
N PRO A 116 16.47 -15.36 -9.54
CA PRO A 116 17.18 -15.90 -10.43
C PRO A 116 18.25 -15.43 -10.86
N SER A 117 18.43 -15.15 -10.56
CA SER A 117 19.47 -14.92 -10.76
C SER A 117 20.06 -14.92 -11.91
N ASN A 118 19.85 -14.09 -12.16
CA ASN A 118 20.43 -13.53 -13.15
C ASN A 118 21.78 -13.86 -13.00
N ASP A 119 22.12 -13.95 -11.94
CA ASP A 119 23.40 -14.14 -11.73
C ASP A 119 23.77 -15.35 -12.38
N THR A 120 22.99 -16.10 -12.51
CA THR A 120 23.44 -17.24 -13.00
C THR A 120 23.62 -17.14 -14.39
N HIS A 121 23.37 -16.20 -14.84
CA HIS A 121 23.51 -16.11 -16.12
C HIS A 121 24.70 -15.80 -16.41
N PRO A 122 25.21 -16.39 -16.83
CA PRO A 122 26.44 -16.09 -17.27
C PRO A 122 26.43 -15.34 -18.46
#